data_9e5620da46fd9988711fad551e23ea76
#
_entry.id   9e5620da46fd9988711fad551e23ea76
#
_cell.length_a   1.000
_cell.length_b   1.000
_cell.length_c   1.000
_cell.angle_alpha   90.00
_cell.angle_beta   90.00
_cell.angle_gamma   90.00
#
_symmetry.space_group_name_H-M   'P 1'
#
loop_
_entity.id
_entity.type
_entity.pdbx_description
1 polymer ?
#
loop_
_entity_poly.entity_id
_entity_poly.type
_entity_poly.pdbx_seq_one_letter_code
_entity_poly.pdbx_strand_id
1 'polypeptide(L)'
;VQYSVLVEAENNTTVFKTLNDTFKNIPVISESETIEENFNWRHAILMTYLTGVFIFLFRLLIQTFILIHLMNKYRIKSLNGVRIVENEKYGLPFSFFNIVFINPKFHKQADLPEILAHEKVHIRENHWFDLLLIELLTVIFWFNPFIWLFERSIKQNHEYLADKGVVSEGHNVGRYQAILLNQLMGMQI
;
A
#
# COMPACT_ATOMS: atom_id res chain seq x y z
N VAL A 1 -8.45 -82.80 -54.02
CA VAL A 1 -7.54 -82.25 -52.98
C VAL A 1 -6.94 -80.89 -53.37
N GLN A 2 -6.75 -80.57 -54.65
CA GLN A 2 -6.11 -79.34 -55.11
C GLN A 2 -7.08 -78.12 -55.12
N TYR A 3 -8.39 -78.36 -55.29
CA TYR A 3 -9.42 -77.31 -55.34
C TYR A 3 -9.80 -76.77 -53.91
N SER A 4 -9.74 -77.59 -52.88
CA SER A 4 -10.02 -77.15 -51.54
C SER A 4 -8.97 -76.19 -50.94
N VAL A 5 -7.70 -76.40 -51.30
CA VAL A 5 -6.60 -75.53 -50.85
C VAL A 5 -6.64 -74.16 -51.53
N LEU A 6 -7.04 -74.07 -52.78
CA LEU A 6 -7.18 -72.81 -53.54
C LEU A 6 -8.34 -71.93 -53.03
N VAL A 7 -9.47 -72.53 -52.68
CA VAL A 7 -10.63 -71.84 -52.12
C VAL A 7 -10.35 -71.32 -50.73
N GLU A 8 -9.58 -72.07 -49.92
CA GLU A 8 -9.19 -71.64 -48.56
C GLU A 8 -8.16 -70.51 -48.59
N ALA A 9 -7.22 -70.52 -49.57
CA ALA A 9 -6.27 -69.40 -49.76
C ALA A 9 -6.95 -68.09 -50.27
N GLU A 10 -7.96 -68.22 -51.15
CA GLU A 10 -8.71 -67.09 -51.66
C GLU A 10 -9.65 -66.44 -50.62
N ASN A 11 -10.27 -67.26 -49.76
CA ASN A 11 -11.05 -66.79 -48.60
C ASN A 11 -10.18 -66.08 -47.56
N ASN A 12 -8.96 -66.58 -47.27
CA ASN A 12 -8.07 -65.96 -46.34
C ASN A 12 -7.53 -64.60 -46.84
N THR A 13 -7.23 -64.47 -48.15
CA THR A 13 -6.81 -63.22 -48.74
C THR A 13 -7.93 -62.14 -48.73
N THR A 14 -9.17 -62.60 -48.94
CA THR A 14 -10.36 -61.69 -48.87
C THR A 14 -10.60 -61.24 -47.45
N VAL A 15 -10.51 -62.10 -46.45
CA VAL A 15 -10.67 -61.79 -45.05
C VAL A 15 -9.56 -60.80 -44.57
N PHE A 16 -8.28 -61.05 -44.94
CA PHE A 16 -7.20 -60.14 -44.65
C PHE A 16 -7.38 -58.76 -45.28
N LYS A 17 -7.88 -58.67 -46.48
CA LYS A 17 -8.14 -57.42 -47.19
C LYS A 17 -9.26 -56.63 -46.48
N THR A 18 -10.37 -57.32 -46.12
CA THR A 18 -11.51 -56.69 -45.44
C THR A 18 -11.12 -56.21 -44.02
N LEU A 19 -10.29 -57.00 -43.29
CA LEU A 19 -9.75 -56.56 -41.99
C LEU A 19 -8.86 -55.35 -42.14
N ASN A 20 -7.98 -55.31 -43.11
CA ASN A 20 -7.08 -54.16 -43.30
C ASN A 20 -7.82 -52.89 -43.72
N ASP A 21 -8.89 -53.02 -44.53
CA ASP A 21 -9.76 -51.89 -44.88
C ASP A 21 -10.59 -51.43 -43.67
N THR A 22 -11.01 -52.33 -42.78
CA THR A 22 -11.69 -52.00 -41.52
C THR A 22 -10.75 -51.29 -40.56
N PHE A 23 -9.53 -51.74 -40.40
CA PHE A 23 -8.53 -51.07 -39.57
C PHE A 23 -8.12 -49.70 -40.11
N LYS A 24 -8.10 -49.48 -41.45
CA LYS A 24 -7.83 -48.22 -42.05
C LYS A 24 -8.91 -47.14 -41.83
N ASN A 25 -10.15 -47.60 -41.60
CA ASN A 25 -11.31 -46.75 -41.38
C ASN A 25 -11.65 -46.58 -39.87
N ILE A 26 -10.88 -47.14 -38.95
CA ILE A 26 -11.00 -46.84 -37.56
C ILE A 26 -10.56 -45.36 -37.40
N PRO A 27 -11.45 -44.43 -36.99
CA PRO A 27 -11.00 -43.07 -36.72
C PRO A 27 -9.94 -43.20 -35.64
N VAL A 28 -8.70 -42.81 -36.00
CA VAL A 28 -7.67 -42.55 -35.00
C VAL A 28 -8.28 -41.51 -34.11
N ILE A 29 -8.64 -41.92 -32.90
CA ILE A 29 -9.02 -40.95 -31.84
C ILE A 29 -7.76 -40.10 -31.76
N SER A 30 -7.82 -38.93 -32.37
CA SER A 30 -6.75 -37.97 -32.24
C SER A 30 -6.59 -37.78 -30.72
N GLU A 31 -5.42 -38.09 -30.27
CA GLU A 31 -4.96 -37.79 -28.94
C GLU A 31 -5.50 -36.39 -28.64
N SER A 32 -6.42 -36.29 -27.68
CA SER A 32 -6.99 -34.99 -27.32
C SER A 32 -5.80 -34.06 -27.11
N GLU A 33 -5.70 -33.03 -27.94
CA GLU A 33 -4.78 -31.95 -27.70
C GLU A 33 -5.04 -31.51 -26.24
N THR A 34 -4.22 -32.00 -25.34
CA THR A 34 -4.14 -31.43 -24.01
C THR A 34 -3.71 -30.00 -24.26
N ILE A 35 -4.66 -29.09 -24.21
CA ILE A 35 -4.39 -27.65 -24.15
C ILE A 35 -3.61 -27.49 -22.85
N GLU A 36 -2.28 -27.61 -22.95
CA GLU A 36 -1.39 -27.13 -21.91
C GLU A 36 -1.63 -25.62 -21.88
N GLU A 37 -2.55 -25.17 -21.05
CA GLU A 37 -2.62 -23.77 -20.66
C GLU A 37 -1.27 -23.43 -20.05
N ASN A 38 -0.36 -22.98 -20.89
CA ASN A 38 0.91 -22.43 -20.43
C ASN A 38 0.62 -21.22 -19.55
N PHE A 39 0.50 -21.45 -18.25
CA PHE A 39 0.30 -20.39 -17.27
C PHE A 39 1.41 -19.37 -17.42
N ASN A 40 1.05 -18.16 -17.84
CA ASN A 40 2.02 -17.12 -18.12
C ASN A 40 2.44 -16.42 -16.82
N TRP A 41 3.47 -16.95 -16.16
CA TRP A 41 4.03 -16.42 -14.92
C TRP A 41 4.39 -14.93 -14.99
N ARG A 42 4.82 -14.45 -16.15
CA ARG A 42 5.16 -13.03 -16.34
C ARG A 42 3.93 -12.14 -16.18
N HIS A 43 2.79 -12.53 -16.76
CA HIS A 43 1.53 -11.81 -16.59
C HIS A 43 1.03 -11.90 -15.16
N ALA A 44 1.12 -13.04 -14.50
CA ALA A 44 0.70 -13.20 -13.12
C ALA A 44 1.51 -12.29 -12.16
N ILE A 45 2.83 -12.25 -12.30
CA ILE A 45 3.70 -11.36 -11.52
C ILE A 45 3.37 -9.90 -11.79
N LEU A 46 3.23 -9.51 -13.06
CA LEU A 46 2.88 -8.14 -13.43
C LEU A 46 1.53 -7.72 -12.86
N MET A 47 0.51 -8.57 -12.98
CA MET A 47 -0.82 -8.28 -12.43
C MET A 47 -0.81 -8.17 -10.90
N THR A 48 -0.07 -9.05 -10.23
CA THR A 48 0.10 -8.97 -8.76
C THR A 48 0.77 -7.66 -8.36
N TYR A 49 1.83 -7.27 -9.05
CA TYR A 49 2.53 -5.99 -8.80
C TYR A 49 1.61 -4.79 -9.01
N LEU A 50 0.92 -4.73 -10.15
CA LEU A 50 0.00 -3.62 -10.47
C LEU A 50 -1.17 -3.55 -9.49
N THR A 51 -1.69 -4.68 -9.05
CA THR A 51 -2.74 -4.73 -8.02
C THR A 51 -2.25 -4.11 -6.71
N GLY A 52 -1.04 -4.44 -6.26
CA GLY A 52 -0.43 -3.83 -5.09
C GLY A 52 -0.25 -2.32 -5.25
N VAL A 53 0.34 -1.88 -6.37
CA VAL A 53 0.49 -0.44 -6.69
C VAL A 53 -0.87 0.27 -6.64
N PHE A 54 -1.90 -0.32 -7.25
CA PHE A 54 -3.25 0.26 -7.26
C PHE A 54 -3.84 0.40 -5.85
N ILE A 55 -3.71 -0.61 -5.00
CA ILE A 55 -4.20 -0.59 -3.62
C ILE A 55 -3.52 0.53 -2.82
N PHE A 56 -2.18 0.61 -2.87
CA PHE A 56 -1.44 1.63 -2.13
C PHE A 56 -1.65 3.04 -2.67
N LEU A 57 -1.76 3.20 -3.99
CA LEU A 57 -2.09 4.47 -4.62
C LEU A 57 -3.49 4.95 -4.21
N PHE A 58 -4.47 4.05 -4.23
CA PHE A 58 -5.84 4.37 -3.81
C PHE A 58 -5.91 4.77 -2.33
N ARG A 59 -5.17 4.06 -1.46
CA ARG A 59 -4.99 4.45 -0.05
C ARG A 59 -4.43 5.87 0.08
N LEU A 60 -3.35 6.19 -0.63
CA LEU A 60 -2.71 7.50 -0.63
C LEU A 60 -3.68 8.61 -1.07
N LEU A 61 -4.44 8.37 -2.15
CA LEU A 61 -5.45 9.31 -2.65
C LEU A 61 -6.55 9.56 -1.62
N ILE A 62 -7.06 8.52 -0.96
CA ILE A 62 -8.06 8.67 0.10
C ILE A 62 -7.52 9.50 1.26
N GLN A 63 -6.30 9.21 1.74
CA GLN A 63 -5.67 9.95 2.83
C GLN A 63 -5.51 11.43 2.48
N THR A 64 -5.00 11.72 1.28
CA THR A 64 -4.84 13.08 0.77
C THR A 64 -6.19 13.79 0.64
N PHE A 65 -7.20 13.11 0.12
CA PHE A 65 -8.56 13.67 -0.01
C PHE A 65 -9.17 14.03 1.34
N ILE A 66 -9.02 13.15 2.35
CA ILE A 66 -9.49 13.41 3.72
C ILE A 66 -8.82 14.66 4.29
N LEU A 67 -7.50 14.83 4.11
CA LEU A 67 -6.77 16.00 4.59
C LEU A 67 -7.24 17.29 3.89
N ILE A 68 -7.37 17.27 2.57
CA ILE A 68 -7.88 18.42 1.81
C ILE A 68 -9.31 18.77 2.24
N HIS A 69 -10.16 17.76 2.41
CA HIS A 69 -11.53 17.97 2.88
C HIS A 69 -11.57 18.61 4.27
N LEU A 70 -10.72 18.17 5.20
CA LEU A 70 -10.58 18.77 6.53
C LEU A 70 -10.15 20.24 6.43
N MET A 71 -9.17 20.57 5.60
CA MET A 71 -8.72 21.94 5.40
C MET A 71 -9.85 22.86 4.87
N ASN A 72 -10.69 22.34 3.99
CA ASN A 72 -11.79 23.10 3.40
C ASN A 72 -13.02 23.22 4.34
N LYS A 73 -13.22 22.23 5.22
CA LYS A 73 -14.39 22.17 6.07
C LYS A 73 -14.30 23.07 7.32
N TYR A 74 -13.11 23.20 7.90
CA TYR A 74 -12.90 23.91 9.15
C TYR A 74 -12.34 25.30 8.94
N ARG A 75 -12.74 26.25 9.81
CA ARG A 75 -12.23 27.63 9.77
C ARG A 75 -10.78 27.66 10.24
N ILE A 76 -9.94 28.27 9.45
CA ILE A 76 -8.54 28.52 9.79
C ILE A 76 -8.49 29.76 10.70
N LYS A 77 -7.94 29.57 11.90
CA LYS A 77 -7.62 30.65 12.84
C LYS A 77 -6.13 30.95 12.75
N SER A 78 -5.70 32.17 12.98
CA SER A 78 -4.29 32.52 13.10
C SER A 78 -3.95 32.77 14.55
N LEU A 79 -2.98 32.06 15.10
CA LEU A 79 -2.46 32.23 16.45
C LEU A 79 -0.94 32.29 16.38
N ASN A 80 -0.32 33.37 16.84
CA ASN A 80 1.13 33.56 16.86
C ASN A 80 1.81 33.34 15.49
N GLY A 81 1.14 33.71 14.39
CA GLY A 81 1.67 33.55 13.03
C GLY A 81 1.51 32.12 12.45
N VAL A 82 0.95 31.20 13.21
CA VAL A 82 0.63 29.83 12.77
C VAL A 82 -0.84 29.73 12.41
N ARG A 83 -1.15 29.07 11.31
CA ARG A 83 -2.54 28.78 10.92
C ARG A 83 -3.01 27.52 11.65
N ILE A 84 -4.08 27.62 12.41
CA ILE A 84 -4.62 26.53 13.24
C ILE A 84 -6.02 26.18 12.77
N VAL A 85 -6.28 24.89 12.74
CA VAL A 85 -7.60 24.31 12.55
C VAL A 85 -7.98 23.52 13.80
N GLU A 86 -9.06 23.93 14.45
CA GLU A 86 -9.62 23.20 15.57
C GLU A 86 -10.48 22.04 15.06
N ASN A 87 -10.14 20.82 15.46
CA ASN A 87 -10.84 19.61 15.04
C ASN A 87 -10.98 18.64 16.21
N GLU A 88 -12.20 18.24 16.53
CA GLU A 88 -12.48 17.30 17.61
C GLU A 88 -12.28 15.83 17.24
N LYS A 89 -12.01 15.52 15.98
CA LYS A 89 -11.93 14.14 15.48
C LYS A 89 -10.60 13.45 15.85
N TYR A 90 -9.50 14.21 15.87
CA TYR A 90 -8.16 13.66 16.14
C TYR A 90 -7.71 14.06 17.53
N GLY A 91 -7.19 13.10 18.30
CA GLY A 91 -6.73 13.35 19.68
C GLY A 91 -5.37 14.02 19.74
N LEU A 92 -4.46 13.66 18.83
CA LEU A 92 -3.10 14.20 18.78
C LEU A 92 -3.04 15.40 17.83
N PRO A 93 -2.25 16.45 18.16
CA PRO A 93 -1.95 17.51 17.23
C PRO A 93 -1.13 16.96 16.03
N PHE A 94 -1.27 17.58 14.90
CA PHE A 94 -0.42 17.32 13.74
C PHE A 94 -0.41 18.51 12.80
N SER A 95 0.65 18.64 12.01
CA SER A 95 0.77 19.70 11.02
C SER A 95 0.78 19.13 9.59
N PHE A 96 0.14 19.84 8.67
CA PHE A 96 0.16 19.52 7.26
C PHE A 96 0.22 20.80 6.42
N PHE A 97 1.14 20.88 5.46
CA PHE A 97 1.52 22.14 4.78
C PHE A 97 1.91 23.20 5.81
N ASN A 98 1.13 24.26 5.88
CA ASN A 98 1.35 25.39 6.79
C ASN A 98 0.13 25.55 7.74
N ILE A 99 -0.46 24.43 8.16
CA ILE A 99 -1.64 24.40 9.02
C ILE A 99 -1.40 23.37 10.12
N VAL A 100 -1.66 23.76 11.38
CA VAL A 100 -1.65 22.87 12.54
C VAL A 100 -3.07 22.49 12.89
N PHE A 101 -3.32 21.21 13.05
CA PHE A 101 -4.60 20.66 13.49
C PHE A 101 -4.51 20.35 14.98
N ILE A 102 -5.41 20.92 15.79
CA ILE A 102 -5.42 20.76 17.22
C ILE A 102 -6.83 20.40 17.68
N ASN A 103 -6.92 19.49 18.67
CA ASN A 103 -8.16 19.21 19.35
C ASN A 103 -8.22 20.00 20.69
N PRO A 104 -9.07 21.02 20.79
CA PRO A 104 -9.13 21.85 21.99
C PRO A 104 -9.64 21.10 23.24
N LYS A 105 -10.25 19.91 23.06
CA LYS A 105 -10.74 19.09 24.18
C LYS A 105 -9.63 18.26 24.83
N PHE A 106 -8.55 18.00 24.11
CA PHE A 106 -7.45 17.14 24.57
C PHE A 106 -6.23 17.93 25.08
N HIS A 107 -6.18 19.25 24.83
CA HIS A 107 -5.02 20.05 25.20
C HIS A 107 -5.42 21.22 26.08
N LYS A 108 -4.72 21.38 27.21
CA LYS A 108 -4.86 22.57 28.04
C LYS A 108 -4.30 23.79 27.31
N GLN A 109 -4.91 24.94 27.49
CA GLN A 109 -4.40 26.19 26.91
C GLN A 109 -2.95 26.50 27.36
N ALA A 110 -2.59 26.07 28.57
CA ALA A 110 -1.25 26.24 29.10
C ALA A 110 -0.17 25.48 28.35
N ASP A 111 -0.50 24.36 27.68
CA ASP A 111 0.44 23.47 26.98
C ASP A 111 0.55 23.81 25.47
N LEU A 112 -0.34 24.68 24.99
CA LEU A 112 -0.35 25.09 23.58
C LEU A 112 0.96 25.70 23.07
N PRO A 113 1.71 26.53 23.84
CA PRO A 113 2.96 27.09 23.35
C PRO A 113 3.98 26.04 22.95
N GLU A 114 4.18 25.01 23.79
CA GLU A 114 5.13 23.93 23.53
C GLU A 114 4.68 23.03 22.38
N ILE A 115 3.39 22.71 22.32
CA ILE A 115 2.79 21.94 21.22
C ILE A 115 2.94 22.69 19.90
N LEU A 116 2.63 23.97 19.87
CA LEU A 116 2.76 24.79 18.68
C LEU A 116 4.21 24.99 18.26
N ALA A 117 5.15 25.08 19.21
CA ALA A 117 6.57 25.13 18.90
C ALA A 117 7.03 23.84 18.18
N HIS A 118 6.59 22.67 18.64
CA HIS A 118 6.86 21.38 18.00
C HIS A 118 6.30 21.34 16.57
N GLU A 119 5.01 21.62 16.40
CA GLU A 119 4.35 21.60 15.09
C GLU A 119 4.94 22.64 14.11
N LYS A 120 5.39 23.78 14.63
CA LYS A 120 6.04 24.81 13.84
C LYS A 120 7.37 24.34 13.23
N VAL A 121 8.11 23.45 13.92
CA VAL A 121 9.31 22.85 13.33
C VAL A 121 8.96 21.99 12.14
N HIS A 122 7.92 21.14 12.23
CA HIS A 122 7.46 20.33 11.10
C HIS A 122 7.09 21.19 9.88
N ILE A 123 6.46 22.33 10.12
CA ILE A 123 6.12 23.29 9.05
C ILE A 123 7.38 23.94 8.47
N ARG A 124 8.30 24.42 9.32
CA ARG A 124 9.52 25.11 8.90
C ARG A 124 10.44 24.23 8.09
N GLU A 125 10.60 22.97 8.51
CA GLU A 125 11.46 21.98 7.85
C GLU A 125 10.77 21.26 6.69
N ASN A 126 9.51 21.60 6.39
CA ASN A 126 8.70 20.96 5.32
C ASN A 126 8.60 19.44 5.40
N HIS A 127 8.50 18.89 6.60
CA HIS A 127 8.44 17.43 6.83
C HIS A 127 7.30 16.75 6.07
N TRP A 128 6.21 17.46 5.75
CA TRP A 128 5.11 16.96 4.92
C TRP A 128 5.57 16.53 3.52
N PHE A 129 6.58 17.22 2.97
CA PHE A 129 7.10 16.91 1.63
C PHE A 129 7.88 15.59 1.65
N ASP A 130 8.73 15.39 2.65
CA ASP A 130 9.47 14.13 2.84
C ASP A 130 8.51 12.96 3.04
N LEU A 131 7.43 13.16 3.83
CA LEU A 131 6.40 12.15 4.03
C LEU A 131 5.65 11.83 2.73
N LEU A 132 5.33 12.82 1.92
CA LEU A 132 4.71 12.58 0.61
C LEU A 132 5.64 11.79 -0.31
N LEU A 133 6.92 12.15 -0.33
CA LEU A 133 7.92 11.47 -1.16
C LEU A 133 8.07 10.00 -0.76
N ILE A 134 8.18 9.71 0.55
CA ILE A 134 8.32 8.34 1.03
C ILE A 134 7.05 7.51 0.80
N GLU A 135 5.86 8.10 0.92
CA GLU A 135 4.60 7.44 0.60
C GLU A 135 4.51 7.08 -0.90
N LEU A 136 4.99 7.95 -1.80
CA LEU A 136 5.08 7.64 -3.24
C LEU A 136 6.06 6.50 -3.51
N LEU A 137 7.21 6.49 -2.84
CA LEU A 137 8.16 5.38 -2.93
C LEU A 137 7.56 4.08 -2.39
N THR A 138 6.77 4.15 -1.31
CA THR A 138 6.07 3.00 -0.74
C THR A 138 5.03 2.43 -1.72
N VAL A 139 4.34 3.26 -2.49
CA VAL A 139 3.43 2.82 -3.57
C VAL A 139 4.18 2.00 -4.62
N ILE A 140 5.37 2.44 -5.03
CA ILE A 140 6.15 1.76 -6.08
C ILE A 140 6.82 0.49 -5.54
N PHE A 141 7.39 0.55 -4.33
CA PHE A 141 8.16 -0.52 -3.71
C PHE A 141 7.40 -1.22 -2.57
N TRP A 142 6.08 -1.29 -2.65
CA TRP A 142 5.20 -1.81 -1.61
C TRP A 142 5.59 -3.21 -1.10
N PHE A 143 6.16 -4.03 -1.98
CA PHE A 143 6.61 -5.40 -1.68
C PHE A 143 7.97 -5.47 -0.97
N ASN A 144 8.70 -4.35 -0.90
CA ASN A 144 10.04 -4.29 -0.32
C ASN A 144 9.95 -3.92 1.19
N PRO A 145 10.35 -4.79 2.13
CA PRO A 145 10.28 -4.50 3.55
C PRO A 145 11.18 -3.33 3.97
N PHE A 146 12.27 -3.06 3.24
CA PHE A 146 13.18 -1.97 3.57
C PHE A 146 12.55 -0.59 3.40
N ILE A 147 11.58 -0.43 2.48
CA ILE A 147 10.90 0.85 2.31
C ILE A 147 10.09 1.22 3.55
N TRP A 148 9.47 0.24 4.20
CA TRP A 148 8.70 0.42 5.44
C TRP A 148 9.58 0.79 6.62
N LEU A 149 10.77 0.18 6.72
CA LEU A 149 11.77 0.53 7.73
C LEU A 149 12.31 1.94 7.49
N PHE A 150 12.54 2.31 6.24
CA PHE A 150 13.00 3.64 5.86
C PHE A 150 11.95 4.72 6.17
N GLU A 151 10.68 4.47 5.84
CA GLU A 151 9.56 5.34 6.21
C GLU A 151 9.52 5.58 7.72
N ARG A 152 9.63 4.52 8.51
CA ARG A 152 9.67 4.62 9.97
C ARG A 152 10.86 5.45 10.47
N SER A 153 12.04 5.24 9.90
CA SER A 153 13.25 5.99 10.26
C SER A 153 13.13 7.48 9.94
N ILE A 154 12.53 7.84 8.79
CA ILE A 154 12.28 9.24 8.43
C ILE A 154 11.32 9.87 9.45
N LYS A 155 10.20 9.21 9.78
CA LYS A 155 9.25 9.70 10.78
C LYS A 155 9.93 9.92 12.14
N GLN A 156 10.74 8.97 12.60
CA GLN A 156 11.48 9.11 13.87
C GLN A 156 12.48 10.27 13.84
N ASN A 157 13.15 10.48 12.71
CA ASN A 157 14.07 11.61 12.55
C ASN A 157 13.33 12.96 12.58
N HIS A 158 12.15 13.04 11.97
CA HIS A 158 11.31 14.25 12.03
C HIS A 158 10.89 14.57 13.45
N GLU A 159 10.47 13.57 14.25
CA GLU A 159 10.13 13.76 15.67
C GLU A 159 11.34 14.26 16.45
N TYR A 160 12.51 13.63 16.24
CA TYR A 160 13.74 14.06 16.90
C TYR A 160 14.12 15.53 16.57
N LEU A 161 13.95 15.95 15.31
CA LEU A 161 14.22 17.33 14.90
C LEU A 161 13.19 18.30 15.51
N ALA A 162 11.93 17.92 15.58
CA ALA A 162 10.88 18.74 16.19
C ALA A 162 11.12 18.90 17.70
N ASP A 163 11.41 17.83 18.41
CA ASP A 163 11.74 17.86 19.84
C ASP A 163 12.98 18.72 20.12
N LYS A 164 14.04 18.55 19.34
CA LYS A 164 15.25 19.38 19.42
C LYS A 164 14.94 20.85 19.17
N GLY A 165 14.04 21.15 18.24
CA GLY A 165 13.60 22.52 17.93
C GLY A 165 12.95 23.19 19.13
N VAL A 166 12.02 22.49 19.81
CA VAL A 166 11.35 23.00 21.03
C VAL A 166 12.35 23.32 22.13
N VAL A 167 13.30 22.41 22.37
CA VAL A 167 14.32 22.60 23.38
C VAL A 167 15.25 23.78 23.03
N SER A 168 15.60 23.94 21.75
CA SER A 168 16.47 25.04 21.28
C SER A 168 15.80 26.40 21.32
N GLU A 169 14.47 26.47 21.25
CA GLU A 169 13.69 27.69 21.43
C GLU A 169 13.59 28.13 22.92
N GLY A 170 14.19 27.37 23.85
CA GLY A 170 14.27 27.72 25.27
C GLY A 170 13.06 27.28 26.12
N HIS A 171 12.22 26.42 25.61
CA HIS A 171 11.12 25.84 26.38
C HIS A 171 11.65 24.91 27.49
N ASN A 172 10.92 24.86 28.61
CA ASN A 172 11.33 24.02 29.74
C ASN A 172 11.24 22.53 29.40
N VAL A 173 12.37 21.85 29.37
CA VAL A 173 12.51 20.44 28.95
C VAL A 173 11.62 19.51 29.80
N GLY A 174 11.62 19.67 31.12
CA GLY A 174 10.82 18.82 32.01
C GLY A 174 9.33 18.96 31.78
N ARG A 175 8.86 20.20 31.57
CA ARG A 175 7.46 20.46 31.25
C ARG A 175 7.10 19.88 29.89
N TYR A 176 7.96 20.07 28.89
CA TYR A 176 7.73 19.52 27.55
C TYR A 176 7.66 17.99 27.57
N GLN A 177 8.58 17.32 28.28
CA GLN A 177 8.54 15.87 28.44
C GLN A 177 7.26 15.38 29.14
N ALA A 178 6.78 16.11 30.14
CA ALA A 178 5.51 15.80 30.79
C ALA A 178 4.32 15.90 29.82
N ILE A 179 4.30 16.91 28.93
CA ILE A 179 3.28 17.07 27.88
C ILE A 179 3.31 15.87 26.94
N LEU A 180 4.48 15.49 26.42
CA LEU A 180 4.64 14.32 25.52
C LEU A 180 4.16 13.04 26.20
N LEU A 181 4.53 12.82 27.46
CA LEU A 181 4.11 11.65 28.22
C LEU A 181 2.58 11.59 28.37
N ASN A 182 1.96 12.73 28.70
CA ASN A 182 0.50 12.83 28.80
C ASN A 182 -0.20 12.52 27.47
N GLN A 183 0.34 13.01 26.36
CA GLN A 183 -0.17 12.70 25.02
C GLN A 183 -0.08 11.21 24.69
N LEU A 184 1.03 10.56 25.03
CA LEU A 184 1.22 9.11 24.80
C LEU A 184 0.29 8.26 25.66
N MET A 185 0.03 8.67 26.90
CA MET A 185 -0.85 7.94 27.81
C MET A 185 -2.33 8.25 27.63
N GLY A 186 -2.68 9.22 26.79
CA GLY A 186 -4.06 9.69 26.62
C GLY A 186 -4.67 10.29 27.90
N MET A 187 -3.83 10.67 28.85
CA MET A 187 -4.26 11.22 30.12
C MET A 187 -4.35 12.75 30.04
N GLN A 188 -5.54 13.26 30.33
CA GLN A 188 -5.74 14.67 30.71
C GLN A 188 -5.44 14.77 32.23
N ILE A 189 -4.31 15.33 32.57
CA ILE A 189 -4.03 15.70 33.96
C ILE A 189 -4.49 17.13 34.21
#